data_8f184c40d2756faf491c5bbbe911e4cc
#
_entry.id   8f184c40d2756faf491c5bbbe911e4cc
#
_cell.length_a   1.000
_cell.length_b   1.000
_cell.length_c   1.000
_cell.angle_alpha   90.00
_cell.angle_beta   90.00
_cell.angle_gamma   90.00
#
_symmetry.space_group_name_H-M   'P 1'
#
loop_
_entity.id
_entity.type
_entity.pdbx_description
1 polymer ?
#
loop_
_entity_poly.entity_id
_entity_poly.type
_entity_poly.pdbx_seq_one_letter_code
_entity_poly.pdbx_strand_id
1 'polypeptide(L)'
;MKKVVETLNQAKDERGTYHSTVHRPWGTYTIIEEGPDYKIKRIVVHPGARLSLQMHHHRNEHWVVISGNAEVVNGDKTLLLKTNQSTYIPKETQHRLSNLGTTPLVIIEAQVGDYLGEDDIVRFEDQYGRA
;
A
#
# COMPACT_ATOMS: atom_id res chain seq x y z
N MET A 1 13.35 -6.78 23.68
CA MET A 1 13.51 -6.80 23.32
C MET A 1 13.90 -6.65 22.54
N LYS A 2 14.26 -6.70 22.38
CA LYS A 2 14.69 -6.78 21.45
C LYS A 2 15.65 -7.55 21.35
N LYS A 3 16.11 -8.31 22.06
CA LYS A 3 16.95 -9.04 21.88
C LYS A 3 16.58 -10.38 21.84
N VAL A 4 15.79 -10.69 22.65
CA VAL A 4 15.42 -11.90 22.57
C VAL A 4 14.99 -12.00 21.45
N VAL A 5 14.61 -11.01 21.31
CA VAL A 5 14.15 -10.85 20.18
C VAL A 5 15.24 -11.03 19.36
N GLU A 6 16.33 -10.82 19.82
CA GLU A 6 17.45 -10.98 19.05
C GLU A 6 17.73 -12.33 18.66
N THR A 7 17.87 -13.15 19.49
CA THR A 7 18.17 -14.43 19.08
C THR A 7 17.02 -14.95 18.43
N LEU A 8 15.93 -14.76 18.97
CA LEU A 8 14.83 -15.23 18.38
C LEU A 8 14.74 -14.54 17.19
N ASN A 9 15.11 -13.41 17.26
CA ASN A 9 15.06 -12.68 16.15
C ASN A 9 15.96 -13.03 15.14
N GLN A 10 16.92 -13.63 15.45
CA GLN A 10 17.83 -13.99 14.49
C GLN A 10 17.09 -14.81 13.58
N ALA A 11 16.46 -15.82 14.04
CA ALA A 11 15.74 -16.67 13.21
C ALA A 11 14.59 -15.88 12.69
N LYS A 12 14.02 -15.08 13.46
CA LYS A 12 12.94 -14.35 12.98
C LYS A 12 13.36 -13.37 12.04
N ASP A 13 14.37 -12.75 12.26
CA ASP A 13 14.87 -11.78 11.39
C ASP A 13 15.16 -12.35 10.06
N GLU A 14 15.61 -13.49 10.02
CA GLU A 14 15.93 -14.09 8.77
C GLU A 14 14.66 -14.21 8.02
N ARG A 15 13.60 -14.57 8.66
CA ARG A 15 12.36 -14.64 7.96
C ARG A 15 11.92 -13.26 7.61
N GLY A 16 12.15 -12.34 8.47
CA GLY A 16 11.78 -10.99 8.21
C GLY A 16 12.48 -10.45 7.00
N THR A 17 13.71 -10.89 6.78
CA THR A 17 14.46 -10.36 5.67
C THR A 17 14.00 -11.00 4.38
N TYR A 18 13.12 -11.99 4.46
CA TYR A 18 12.65 -12.62 3.25
C TYR A 18 11.30 -12.07 2.78
N HIS A 19 10.88 -10.94 3.27
CA HIS A 19 9.69 -10.33 2.77
C HIS A 19 9.95 -10.00 1.31
N SER A 20 9.14 -10.50 0.43
CA SER A 20 9.34 -10.27 -0.98
C SER A 20 8.85 -8.91 -1.38
N THR A 21 9.65 -8.21 -2.14
CA THR A 21 9.26 -6.94 -2.70
C THR A 21 8.85 -7.16 -4.15
N VAL A 22 7.68 -6.68 -4.50
CA VAL A 22 7.14 -6.81 -5.84
C VAL A 22 7.35 -5.49 -6.55
N HIS A 23 7.94 -5.53 -7.74
CA HIS A 23 8.22 -4.34 -8.52
C HIS A 23 7.09 -4.07 -9.51
N ARG A 24 6.72 -2.83 -9.63
CA ARG A 24 5.67 -2.39 -10.54
C ARG A 24 6.18 -1.13 -11.27
N PRO A 25 5.56 -0.75 -12.38
CA PRO A 25 6.04 0.44 -13.10
C PRO A 25 6.05 1.70 -12.24
N TRP A 26 5.18 1.80 -11.27
CA TRP A 26 5.07 2.99 -10.42
C TRP A 26 5.95 2.93 -9.16
N GLY A 27 6.53 1.79 -8.85
CA GLY A 27 7.33 1.65 -7.65
C GLY A 27 7.35 0.23 -7.14
N THR A 28 7.20 0.03 -5.84
CA THR A 28 7.26 -1.30 -5.25
C THR A 28 6.23 -1.46 -4.16
N TYR A 29 5.90 -2.71 -3.84
CA TYR A 29 5.20 -2.96 -2.60
C TYR A 29 5.80 -4.20 -1.93
N THR A 30 5.74 -4.23 -0.63
CA THR A 30 6.28 -5.34 0.17
C THR A 30 5.23 -5.72 1.18
N ILE A 31 4.88 -7.01 1.24
CA ILE A 31 3.94 -7.49 2.25
C ILE A 31 4.72 -7.67 3.53
N ILE A 32 4.37 -6.92 4.56
CA ILE A 32 5.08 -6.93 5.83
C ILE A 32 4.51 -8.00 6.75
N GLU A 33 3.21 -8.16 6.72
CA GLU A 33 2.55 -9.10 7.60
C GLU A 33 1.19 -9.46 7.05
N GLU A 34 0.73 -10.67 7.23
CA GLU A 34 -0.62 -11.02 6.83
C GLU A 34 -1.21 -12.04 7.78
N GLY A 35 -2.49 -11.95 7.98
CA GLY A 35 -3.27 -12.87 8.77
C GLY A 35 -4.44 -13.34 7.96
N PRO A 36 -5.39 -14.04 8.57
CA PRO A 36 -6.54 -14.57 7.83
C PRO A 36 -7.49 -13.48 7.33
N ASP A 37 -7.51 -12.35 7.98
CA ASP A 37 -8.45 -11.28 7.65
C ASP A 37 -7.79 -9.92 7.48
N TYR A 38 -6.46 -9.88 7.38
CA TYR A 38 -5.76 -8.62 7.16
C TYR A 38 -4.41 -8.82 6.46
N LYS A 39 -3.92 -7.75 5.86
CA LYS A 39 -2.62 -7.75 5.21
C LYS A 39 -2.05 -6.35 5.36
N ILE A 40 -0.77 -6.26 5.74
CA ILE A 40 -0.09 -4.97 5.88
C ILE A 40 0.97 -4.89 4.79
N LYS A 41 0.96 -3.80 4.04
CA LYS A 41 1.93 -3.58 2.97
C LYS A 41 2.66 -2.27 3.17
N ARG A 42 3.92 -2.23 2.73
CA ARG A 42 4.64 -0.98 2.57
C ARG A 42 4.67 -0.72 1.08
N ILE A 43 4.24 0.44 0.67
CA ILE A 43 4.20 0.84 -0.72
C ILE A 43 5.14 2.01 -0.93
N VAL A 44 5.98 1.93 -1.94
CA VAL A 44 6.90 3.01 -2.31
C VAL A 44 6.56 3.44 -3.71
N VAL A 45 6.23 4.70 -3.92
CA VAL A 45 5.85 5.23 -5.22
C VAL A 45 6.92 6.19 -5.71
N HIS A 46 7.41 5.97 -6.92
CA HIS A 46 8.44 6.83 -7.51
C HIS A 46 7.92 8.25 -7.67
N PRO A 47 8.81 9.24 -7.61
CA PRO A 47 8.41 10.62 -7.87
C PRO A 47 7.70 10.74 -9.22
N GLY A 48 6.57 11.39 -9.24
CA GLY A 48 5.82 11.61 -10.46
C GLY A 48 4.97 10.43 -10.92
N ALA A 49 5.05 9.31 -10.23
CA ALA A 49 4.30 8.12 -10.65
C ALA A 49 2.97 8.03 -9.91
N ARG A 50 2.09 7.21 -10.44
CA ARG A 50 0.81 6.98 -9.80
C ARG A 50 0.29 5.59 -10.14
N LEU A 51 -0.53 5.06 -9.28
CA LEU A 51 -1.16 3.76 -9.48
C LEU A 51 -2.40 3.94 -10.34
N SER A 52 -3.03 2.84 -10.74
CA SER A 52 -4.26 2.90 -11.51
C SER A 52 -5.40 3.41 -10.63
N LEU A 53 -6.44 3.89 -11.27
CA LEU A 53 -7.69 4.19 -10.57
C LEU A 53 -8.39 2.83 -10.44
N GLN A 54 -8.66 2.40 -9.23
CA GLN A 54 -9.06 1.03 -8.98
C GLN A 54 -10.05 0.91 -7.83
N MET A 55 -10.65 -0.24 -7.66
CA MET A 55 -11.45 -0.53 -6.48
C MET A 55 -11.37 -2.02 -6.16
N HIS A 56 -11.75 -2.38 -4.96
CA HIS A 56 -11.75 -3.75 -4.48
C HIS A 56 -13.12 -4.09 -3.90
N HIS A 57 -13.57 -5.32 -4.11
CA HIS A 57 -14.90 -5.73 -3.67
C HIS A 57 -14.92 -6.33 -2.27
N HIS A 58 -13.81 -6.83 -1.80
CA HIS A 58 -13.77 -7.66 -0.58
C HIS A 58 -12.96 -7.08 0.57
N ARG A 59 -12.37 -5.90 0.40
CA ARG A 59 -11.53 -5.35 1.47
C ARG A 59 -11.65 -3.85 1.59
N ASN A 60 -11.43 -3.37 2.80
CA ASN A 60 -11.29 -1.95 3.09
C ASN A 60 -9.81 -1.68 3.29
N GLU A 61 -9.38 -0.46 3.15
CA GLU A 61 -7.97 -0.13 3.30
C GLU A 61 -7.78 1.11 4.15
N HIS A 62 -6.69 1.14 4.90
CA HIS A 62 -6.26 2.31 5.65
C HIS A 62 -4.87 2.65 5.16
N TRP A 63 -4.65 3.88 4.75
CA TRP A 63 -3.35 4.31 4.23
C TRP A 63 -2.78 5.38 5.14
N VAL A 64 -1.52 5.20 5.56
CA VAL A 64 -0.81 6.16 6.38
C VAL A 64 0.42 6.61 5.64
N VAL A 65 0.59 7.91 5.44
CA VAL A 65 1.76 8.45 4.77
C VAL A 65 2.92 8.48 5.77
N ILE A 66 3.98 7.76 5.44
CA ILE A 66 5.17 7.68 6.29
C ILE A 66 6.17 8.74 5.86
N SER A 67 6.32 8.96 4.57
CA SER A 67 7.29 9.91 4.06
C SER A 67 6.84 10.39 2.70
N GLY A 68 6.97 11.66 2.45
CA GLY A 68 6.59 12.25 1.17
C GLY A 68 5.21 12.87 1.20
N ASN A 69 4.68 13.16 0.02
CA ASN A 69 3.37 13.78 -0.12
C ASN A 69 2.53 12.94 -1.06
N ALA A 70 1.32 12.66 -0.70
CA ALA A 70 0.42 11.83 -1.48
C ALA A 70 -0.79 12.61 -1.96
N GLU A 71 -1.17 12.36 -3.21
CA GLU A 71 -2.45 12.81 -3.69
C GLU A 71 -3.29 11.57 -3.74
N VAL A 72 -4.44 11.55 -3.10
CA VAL A 72 -5.30 10.39 -3.02
C VAL A 72 -6.67 10.73 -3.56
N VAL A 73 -7.09 9.97 -4.56
CA VAL A 73 -8.49 10.03 -5.00
C VAL A 73 -9.21 8.99 -4.16
N ASN A 74 -10.25 9.39 -3.47
CA ASN A 74 -11.01 8.51 -2.60
C ASN A 74 -12.48 8.80 -2.88
N GLY A 75 -13.09 8.01 -3.77
CA GLY A 75 -14.45 8.25 -4.22
C GLY A 75 -14.52 9.56 -4.99
N ASP A 76 -15.33 10.46 -4.55
CA ASP A 76 -15.49 11.75 -5.22
C ASP A 76 -14.59 12.83 -4.60
N LYS A 77 -13.67 12.46 -3.70
CA LYS A 77 -12.81 13.42 -3.05
C LYS A 77 -11.37 13.24 -3.48
N THR A 78 -10.64 14.33 -3.55
CA THR A 78 -9.20 14.30 -3.77
C THR A 78 -8.53 14.91 -2.55
N LEU A 79 -7.66 14.14 -1.91
CA LEU A 79 -6.99 14.53 -0.70
C LEU A 79 -5.51 14.72 -0.92
N LEU A 80 -4.92 15.69 -0.27
CA LEU A 80 -3.49 15.87 -0.27
C LEU A 80 -3.01 15.53 1.13
N LEU A 81 -2.26 14.45 1.24
CA LEU A 81 -1.81 13.96 2.54
C LEU A 81 -0.31 14.09 2.69
N LYS A 82 0.12 14.55 3.84
CA LYS A 82 1.53 14.69 4.17
C LYS A 82 1.90 13.63 5.19
N THR A 83 3.17 13.57 5.52
CA THR A 83 3.67 12.63 6.53
C THR A 83 2.81 12.63 7.77
N ASN A 84 2.48 11.46 8.24
CA ASN A 84 1.68 11.21 9.42
C ASN A 84 0.17 11.43 9.22
N GLN A 85 -0.25 11.73 8.02
CA GLN A 85 -1.68 11.85 7.74
C GLN A 85 -2.16 10.54 7.11
N SER A 86 -3.44 10.27 7.21
CA SER A 86 -4.00 9.00 6.78
C SER A 86 -5.38 9.15 6.20
N THR A 87 -5.85 8.13 5.53
CA THR A 87 -7.19 8.09 4.99
C THR A 87 -7.72 6.67 5.04
N TYR A 88 -9.04 6.53 5.12
CA TYR A 88 -9.72 5.26 5.08
C TYR A 88 -10.42 5.14 3.74
N ILE A 89 -10.21 4.03 3.06
CA ILE A 89 -10.82 3.76 1.77
C ILE A 89 -11.74 2.56 1.92
N PRO A 90 -13.06 2.76 1.88
CA PRO A 90 -14.00 1.66 2.01
C PRO A 90 -13.96 0.77 0.78
N LYS A 91 -14.36 -0.48 0.92
CA LYS A 91 -14.44 -1.37 -0.24
C LYS A 91 -15.42 -0.78 -1.23
N GLU A 92 -15.26 -1.18 -2.46
CA GLU A 92 -16.11 -0.72 -3.57
C GLU A 92 -16.08 0.80 -3.80
N THR A 93 -14.99 1.44 -3.40
CA THR A 93 -14.79 2.86 -3.62
C THR A 93 -13.62 3.02 -4.58
N GLN A 94 -13.80 3.79 -5.64
CA GLN A 94 -12.72 4.04 -6.58
C GLN A 94 -11.65 4.87 -5.91
N HIS A 95 -10.41 4.48 -6.06
CA HIS A 95 -9.30 5.19 -5.42
C HIS A 95 -8.04 5.12 -6.26
N ARG A 96 -7.15 6.09 -6.05
CA ARG A 96 -5.87 6.16 -6.73
C ARG A 96 -4.87 6.87 -5.83
N LEU A 97 -3.64 6.37 -5.83
CA LEU A 97 -2.53 6.97 -5.11
C LEU A 97 -1.56 7.55 -6.11
N SER A 98 -1.17 8.79 -5.93
CA SER A 98 -0.22 9.48 -6.80
C SER A 98 0.86 10.16 -5.98
N ASN A 99 2.08 10.15 -6.49
CA ASN A 99 3.19 10.90 -5.91
C ASN A 99 3.51 12.07 -6.83
N LEU A 100 3.03 13.25 -6.47
CA LEU A 100 3.26 14.43 -7.27
C LEU A 100 4.54 15.17 -6.84
N GLY A 101 5.26 14.61 -5.89
CA GLY A 101 6.47 15.26 -5.36
C GLY A 101 7.73 14.83 -6.11
N THR A 102 8.85 15.22 -5.55
CA THR A 102 10.16 14.96 -6.15
C THR A 102 10.95 13.92 -5.35
N THR A 103 10.39 13.39 -4.28
CA THR A 103 11.04 12.34 -3.49
C THR A 103 10.13 11.12 -3.44
N PRO A 104 10.64 9.96 -3.12
CA PRO A 104 9.80 8.77 -3.03
C PRO A 104 8.70 8.95 -1.97
N LEU A 105 7.53 8.40 -2.25
CA LEU A 105 6.42 8.42 -1.32
C LEU A 105 6.34 7.06 -0.69
N VAL A 106 6.32 7.00 0.63
CA VAL A 106 6.22 5.74 1.37
C VAL A 106 4.92 5.72 2.15
N ILE A 107 4.14 4.68 1.94
CA ILE A 107 2.85 4.50 2.59
C ILE A 107 2.79 3.15 3.24
N ILE A 108 2.17 3.07 4.41
CA ILE A 108 1.80 1.80 5.02
C ILE A 108 0.31 1.62 4.76
N GLU A 109 -0.05 0.48 4.20
CA GLU A 109 -1.41 0.16 3.87
C GLU A 109 -1.87 -1.02 4.68
N ALA A 110 -2.99 -0.90 5.38
CA ALA A 110 -3.61 -2.01 6.08
C ALA A 110 -4.86 -2.40 5.32
N GLN A 111 -4.90 -3.63 4.81
CA GLN A 111 -6.07 -4.18 4.12
C GLN A 111 -6.80 -5.07 5.11
N VAL A 112 -8.10 -4.90 5.22
CA VAL A 112 -8.92 -5.69 6.15
C VAL A 112 -10.13 -6.18 5.38
N GLY A 113 -10.36 -7.48 5.35
CA GLY A 113 -11.49 -8.04 4.63
C GLY A 113 -11.51 -9.55 4.64
N ASP A 114 -12.51 -10.12 4.00
CA ASP A 114 -12.69 -11.56 4.00
C ASP A 114 -11.94 -12.22 2.84
N TYR A 115 -11.43 -11.46 1.91
CA TYR A 115 -10.61 -12.00 0.83
C TYR A 115 -9.58 -10.94 0.46
N LEU A 116 -8.31 -11.32 0.52
CA LEU A 116 -7.23 -10.37 0.31
C LEU A 116 -6.35 -10.72 -0.88
N GLY A 117 -6.87 -11.50 -1.82
CA GLY A 117 -6.09 -11.86 -3.00
C GLY A 117 -5.83 -10.66 -3.89
N GLU A 118 -4.70 -10.66 -4.58
CA GLU A 118 -4.33 -9.54 -5.44
C GLU A 118 -5.21 -9.46 -6.68
N ASP A 119 -6.01 -10.49 -6.93
CA ASP A 119 -6.92 -10.48 -8.07
C ASP A 119 -8.25 -9.81 -7.73
N ASP A 120 -8.45 -9.36 -6.48
CA ASP A 120 -9.64 -8.60 -6.11
C ASP A 120 -9.40 -7.15 -6.49
N ILE A 121 -9.43 -6.84 -7.77
CA ILE A 121 -9.16 -5.50 -8.25
C ILE A 121 -9.89 -5.24 -9.54
N VAL A 122 -10.50 -4.06 -9.65
CA VAL A 122 -11.08 -3.58 -10.89
C VAL A 122 -10.31 -2.31 -11.21
N ARG A 123 -9.68 -2.25 -12.38
CA ARG A 123 -8.93 -1.08 -12.80
C ARG A 123 -9.77 -0.28 -13.79
N PHE A 124 -9.95 1.00 -13.49
CA PHE A 124 -10.72 1.89 -14.35
C PHE A 124 -9.84 2.70 -15.28
N GLU A 125 -8.63 3.01 -14.83
CA GLU A 125 -7.74 3.83 -15.60
C GLU A 125 -6.34 3.46 -15.19
N ASP A 126 -5.49 3.08 -16.13
CA ASP A 126 -4.14 2.64 -15.79
C ASP A 126 -3.21 3.10 -16.92
N GLN A 127 -2.36 4.08 -16.64
CA GLN A 127 -1.43 4.60 -17.63
C GLN A 127 -0.39 3.56 -18.05
N TYR A 128 -0.34 2.42 -17.40
CA TYR A 128 0.62 1.37 -17.73
C TYR A 128 -0.02 0.25 -18.57
N GLY A 129 -1.26 0.45 -18.99
CA GLY A 129 -1.90 -0.48 -19.93
C GLY A 129 -2.40 -1.78 -19.37
N ARG A 130 -2.64 -1.86 -18.08
CA ARG A 130 -3.12 -3.09 -17.45
C ARG A 130 -4.63 -3.14 -17.23
N ALA A 131 -5.30 -2.06 -17.52
CA ALA A 131 -6.74 -1.95 -17.24
C ALA A 131 -7.53 -2.89 -18.15
#